data_3d38275fe65bb461531829c5072b0c5e
#
_entry.id   3d38275fe65bb461531829c5072b0c5e
#
_cell.length_a   1.000
_cell.length_b   1.000
_cell.length_c   1.000
_cell.angle_alpha   90.00
_cell.angle_beta   90.00
_cell.angle_gamma   90.00
#
_symmetry.space_group_name_H-M   'P 1'
#
loop_
_entity.id
_entity.type
_entity.pdbx_description
1 polymer ?
#
loop_
_entity_poly.entity_id
_entity_poly.type
_entity_poly.pdbx_seq_one_letter_code
_entity_poly.pdbx_strand_id
1 'polypeptide(L)'
;MKLFINEFIKDYKKKTTWLYFLLSFGIILLNSYFAKRQFEDGIDAVKILSGITVVSAALALVFSLIMLANNLSQEYSKGTIKFLYTKPKSRSAILTAKIVLAFINYIIFLVVGTVFDFLTKYYVFFDRKVGLNHLNDTIEEGYFGRTVAKQLIITNLADLAVFIFFVAMVVLVCVVFKTQILSLVLVMLSLLGTGLIQSLTIFAVSKFSWAKYHMFDVPLFSSYYASEAGRNTVKEFFKFDNANALIIMLVAYSVVFFTISYIVNARRDITID
;
A
#
# COMPACT_ATOMS: atom_id res chain seq x y z
N MET A 1 22.94 -0.44 -10.73
CA MET A 1 23.15 -1.33 -9.58
C MET A 1 23.75 -0.62 -8.37
N LYS A 2 24.95 0.01 -8.43
CA LYS A 2 25.57 0.71 -7.28
C LYS A 2 24.68 1.80 -6.63
N LEU A 3 23.94 2.57 -7.43
CA LEU A 3 23.03 3.64 -6.91
C LEU A 3 21.92 3.04 -6.02
N PHE A 4 21.27 2.00 -6.50
CA PHE A 4 20.21 1.30 -5.76
C PHE A 4 20.72 0.73 -4.42
N ILE A 5 21.87 0.04 -4.44
CA ILE A 5 22.48 -0.55 -3.24
C ILE A 5 22.78 0.54 -2.20
N ASN A 6 23.30 1.69 -2.63
CA ASN A 6 23.57 2.79 -1.72
C ASN A 6 22.29 3.36 -1.07
N GLU A 7 21.20 3.51 -1.83
CA GLU A 7 19.91 3.98 -1.30
C GLU A 7 19.31 2.94 -0.35
N PHE A 8 19.42 1.65 -0.66
CA PHE A 8 18.99 0.56 0.21
C PHE A 8 19.72 0.58 1.55
N ILE A 9 21.07 0.61 1.53
CA ILE A 9 21.89 0.67 2.74
C ILE A 9 21.55 1.92 3.57
N LYS A 10 21.33 3.07 2.91
CA LYS A 10 20.96 4.34 3.56
C LYS A 10 19.63 4.20 4.31
N ASP A 11 18.64 3.53 3.75
CA ASP A 11 17.34 3.33 4.39
C ASP A 11 17.42 2.41 5.61
N TYR A 12 18.11 1.29 5.49
CA TYR A 12 18.21 0.31 6.58
C TYR A 12 19.22 0.67 7.68
N LYS A 13 20.06 1.68 7.47
CA LYS A 13 20.88 2.31 8.52
C LYS A 13 20.11 3.31 9.38
N LYS A 14 18.95 3.79 8.93
CA LYS A 14 18.12 4.73 9.69
C LYS A 14 17.43 4.03 10.87
N LYS A 15 17.52 4.61 12.07
CA LYS A 15 16.79 4.12 13.25
C LYS A 15 15.27 4.13 13.03
N THR A 16 14.77 5.06 12.23
CA THR A 16 13.34 5.18 11.89
C THR A 16 12.81 3.96 11.16
N THR A 17 13.60 3.31 10.31
CA THR A 17 13.20 2.09 9.61
C THR A 17 12.92 0.94 10.58
N TRP A 18 13.78 0.77 11.57
CA TRP A 18 13.61 -0.22 12.64
C TRP A 18 12.41 0.10 13.54
N LEU A 19 12.15 1.39 13.78
CA LEU A 19 10.94 1.82 14.48
C LEU A 19 9.67 1.42 13.71
N TYR A 20 9.65 1.50 12.38
CA TYR A 20 8.51 1.06 11.58
C TYR A 20 8.26 -0.46 11.71
N PHE A 21 9.33 -1.28 11.74
CA PHE A 21 9.17 -2.71 12.03
C PHE A 21 8.61 -2.97 13.42
N LEU A 22 9.13 -2.28 14.43
CA LEU A 22 8.65 -2.41 15.81
C LEU A 22 7.17 -2.01 15.93
N LEU A 23 6.77 -0.91 15.31
CA LEU A 23 5.37 -0.48 15.25
C LEU A 23 4.50 -1.51 14.51
N SER A 24 4.99 -2.05 13.38
CA SER A 24 4.27 -3.10 12.64
C SER A 24 4.02 -4.32 13.51
N PHE A 25 5.02 -4.80 14.22
CA PHE A 25 4.89 -5.95 15.11
C PHE A 25 3.92 -5.66 16.26
N GLY A 26 4.01 -4.48 16.88
CA GLY A 26 3.07 -4.07 17.93
C GLY A 26 1.62 -4.04 17.45
N ILE A 27 1.35 -3.47 16.28
CA ILE A 27 0.00 -3.39 15.70
C ILE A 27 -0.53 -4.79 15.35
N ILE A 28 0.30 -5.67 14.76
CA ILE A 28 -0.09 -7.06 14.44
C ILE A 28 -0.43 -7.84 15.71
N LEU A 29 0.38 -7.73 16.76
CA LEU A 29 0.11 -8.37 18.05
C LEU A 29 -1.21 -7.89 18.65
N LEU A 30 -1.43 -6.58 18.69
CA LEU A 30 -2.67 -5.99 19.20
C LEU A 30 -3.88 -6.44 18.39
N ASN A 31 -3.78 -6.43 17.06
CA ASN A 31 -4.85 -6.89 16.18
C ASN A 31 -5.21 -8.34 16.46
N SER A 32 -4.23 -9.23 16.56
CA SER A 32 -4.47 -10.66 16.84
C SER A 32 -5.07 -10.88 18.23
N TYR A 33 -4.65 -10.10 19.23
CA TYR A 33 -5.21 -10.16 20.57
C TYR A 33 -6.67 -9.71 20.62
N PHE A 34 -6.99 -8.58 19.99
CA PHE A 34 -8.37 -8.10 19.92
C PHE A 34 -9.26 -9.01 19.07
N ALA A 35 -8.73 -9.55 17.96
CA ALA A 35 -9.44 -10.52 17.15
C ALA A 35 -9.83 -11.77 17.98
N LYS A 36 -8.93 -12.29 18.81
CA LYS A 36 -9.24 -13.44 19.68
C LYS A 36 -10.39 -13.11 20.64
N ARG A 37 -10.39 -11.92 21.25
CA ARG A 37 -11.48 -11.51 22.17
C ARG A 37 -12.82 -11.31 21.48
N GLN A 38 -12.81 -10.82 20.23
CA GLN A 38 -14.05 -10.55 19.50
C GLN A 38 -14.69 -11.83 18.96
N PHE A 39 -13.89 -12.85 18.69
CA PHE A 39 -14.29 -14.08 18.03
C PHE A 39 -14.12 -15.31 18.93
N GLU A 40 -14.43 -15.18 20.24
CA GLU A 40 -14.30 -16.27 21.21
C GLU A 40 -15.07 -17.54 20.82
N ASP A 41 -16.20 -17.41 20.08
CA ASP A 41 -17.00 -18.53 19.60
C ASP A 41 -17.06 -18.55 18.07
N GLY A 42 -16.40 -19.56 17.44
CA GLY A 42 -16.79 -19.99 16.10
C GLY A 42 -15.94 -19.57 14.90
N ILE A 43 -14.72 -19.04 15.07
CA ILE A 43 -13.81 -18.85 13.91
C ILE A 43 -12.93 -20.09 13.71
N ASP A 44 -12.98 -20.63 12.47
CA ASP A 44 -12.15 -21.74 12.05
C ASP A 44 -10.73 -21.29 11.64
N ALA A 45 -9.76 -22.23 11.74
CA ALA A 45 -8.36 -22.00 11.31
C ALA A 45 -8.26 -21.43 9.89
N VAL A 46 -9.14 -21.89 8.99
CA VAL A 46 -9.23 -21.46 7.59
C VAL A 46 -9.56 -19.97 7.48
N LYS A 47 -10.56 -19.49 8.23
CA LYS A 47 -10.94 -18.05 8.24
C LYS A 47 -9.83 -17.18 8.88
N ILE A 48 -9.17 -17.67 9.93
CA ILE A 48 -8.04 -16.96 10.54
C ILE A 48 -6.88 -16.81 9.55
N LEU A 49 -6.55 -17.88 8.82
CA LEU A 49 -5.48 -17.87 7.83
C LEU A 49 -5.81 -17.00 6.61
N SER A 50 -7.05 -16.96 6.16
CA SER A 50 -7.45 -16.13 5.02
C SER A 50 -7.23 -14.62 5.26
N GLY A 51 -7.25 -14.18 6.51
CA GLY A 51 -7.01 -12.80 6.93
C GLY A 51 -5.56 -12.47 7.33
N ILE A 52 -4.61 -13.40 7.16
CA ILE A 52 -3.25 -13.27 7.71
C ILE A 52 -2.46 -12.11 7.10
N THR A 53 -2.71 -11.74 5.85
CA THR A 53 -1.98 -10.67 5.15
C THR A 53 -2.65 -9.30 5.25
N VAL A 54 -3.87 -9.20 5.75
CA VAL A 54 -4.67 -7.95 5.70
C VAL A 54 -3.96 -6.80 6.43
N VAL A 55 -3.57 -7.04 7.69
CA VAL A 55 -2.89 -6.01 8.49
C VAL A 55 -1.47 -5.77 8.00
N SER A 56 -0.74 -6.84 7.68
CA SER A 56 0.64 -6.73 7.21
C SER A 56 0.74 -6.01 5.86
N ALA A 57 -0.20 -6.23 4.92
CA ALA A 57 -0.25 -5.52 3.64
C ALA A 57 -0.56 -4.03 3.83
N ALA A 58 -1.51 -3.68 4.70
CA ALA A 58 -1.82 -2.29 5.01
C ALA A 58 -0.62 -1.55 5.63
N LEU A 59 0.09 -2.17 6.58
CA LEU A 59 1.28 -1.60 7.19
C LEU A 59 2.45 -1.51 6.21
N ALA A 60 2.64 -2.54 5.35
CA ALA A 60 3.64 -2.52 4.28
C ALA A 60 3.40 -1.34 3.32
N LEU A 61 2.15 -1.10 2.93
CA LEU A 61 1.76 0.03 2.09
C LEU A 61 2.12 1.36 2.78
N VAL A 62 1.63 1.58 4.00
CA VAL A 62 1.83 2.84 4.73
C VAL A 62 3.31 3.15 4.94
N PHE A 63 4.07 2.21 5.53
CA PHE A 63 5.47 2.47 5.87
C PHE A 63 6.37 2.59 4.64
N SER A 64 6.12 1.82 3.58
CA SER A 64 6.89 1.95 2.33
C SER A 64 6.66 3.31 1.66
N LEU A 65 5.42 3.83 1.67
CA LEU A 65 5.11 5.15 1.13
C LEU A 65 5.69 6.27 1.98
N ILE A 66 5.69 6.15 3.30
CA ILE A 66 6.37 7.10 4.20
C ILE A 66 7.88 7.12 3.91
N MET A 67 8.50 5.94 3.76
CA MET A 67 9.93 5.84 3.44
C MET A 67 10.23 6.47 2.09
N LEU A 68 9.40 6.22 1.07
CA LEU A 68 9.54 6.84 -0.26
C LEU A 68 9.42 8.37 -0.18
N ALA A 69 8.38 8.87 0.50
CA ALA A 69 8.15 10.31 0.66
C ALA A 69 9.32 10.98 1.40
N ASN A 70 9.81 10.37 2.47
CA ASN A 70 10.99 10.83 3.20
C ASN A 70 12.24 10.87 2.32
N ASN A 71 12.49 9.83 1.54
CA ASN A 71 13.68 9.72 0.69
C ASN A 71 13.68 10.72 -0.46
N LEU A 72 12.52 11.02 -1.03
CA LEU A 72 12.38 12.02 -2.07
C LEU A 72 12.45 13.45 -1.50
N SER A 73 11.67 13.73 -0.47
CA SER A 73 11.51 15.08 0.05
C SER A 73 12.72 15.60 0.82
N GLN A 74 13.45 14.73 1.53
CA GLN A 74 14.66 15.13 2.27
C GLN A 74 15.77 15.66 1.35
N GLU A 75 15.90 15.12 0.15
CA GLU A 75 16.94 15.56 -0.79
C GLU A 75 16.62 16.95 -1.36
N TYR A 76 15.35 17.25 -1.54
CA TYR A 76 14.91 18.58 -1.93
C TYR A 76 15.11 19.60 -0.81
N SER A 77 14.69 19.28 0.40
CA SER A 77 14.73 20.21 1.55
C SER A 77 16.16 20.52 2.06
N LYS A 78 17.06 19.53 1.99
CA LYS A 78 18.46 19.69 2.44
C LYS A 78 19.39 20.22 1.36
N GLY A 79 18.90 20.51 0.15
CA GLY A 79 19.73 20.93 -0.99
C GLY A 79 20.73 19.88 -1.47
N THR A 80 20.71 18.67 -0.89
CA THR A 80 21.61 17.57 -1.27
C THR A 80 21.35 17.03 -2.67
N ILE A 81 20.20 17.35 -3.24
CA ILE A 81 19.84 17.02 -4.61
C ILE A 81 20.86 17.58 -5.63
N LYS A 82 21.53 18.72 -5.32
CA LYS A 82 22.58 19.30 -6.14
C LYS A 82 23.75 18.34 -6.28
N PHE A 83 24.23 17.77 -5.17
CA PHE A 83 25.32 16.79 -5.18
C PHE A 83 24.95 15.48 -5.88
N LEU A 84 23.66 15.12 -5.91
CA LEU A 84 23.20 13.97 -6.67
C LEU A 84 23.25 14.23 -8.18
N TYR A 85 22.95 15.45 -8.61
CA TYR A 85 22.91 15.83 -10.02
C TYR A 85 24.27 16.21 -10.60
N THR A 86 25.30 16.42 -9.77
CA THR A 86 26.69 16.55 -10.24
C THR A 86 27.32 15.19 -10.55
N LYS A 87 26.69 14.08 -10.12
CA LYS A 87 27.15 12.73 -10.50
C LYS A 87 26.75 12.42 -11.95
N PRO A 88 27.52 11.57 -12.67
CA PRO A 88 27.25 11.20 -14.07
C PRO A 88 26.04 10.23 -14.15
N LYS A 89 24.93 10.58 -13.55
CA LYS A 89 23.66 9.81 -13.55
C LYS A 89 22.49 10.73 -13.93
N SER A 90 21.62 10.25 -14.81
CA SER A 90 20.42 11.02 -15.19
C SER A 90 19.46 11.18 -14.03
N ARG A 91 18.75 12.30 -13.97
CA ARG A 91 17.72 12.60 -12.96
C ARG A 91 16.62 11.54 -12.90
N SER A 92 16.24 11.03 -14.08
CA SER A 92 15.28 9.94 -14.21
C SER A 92 15.77 8.63 -13.58
N ALA A 93 17.06 8.29 -13.76
CA ALA A 93 17.65 7.09 -13.17
C ALA A 93 17.66 7.15 -11.63
N ILE A 94 17.87 8.33 -11.05
CA ILE A 94 17.81 8.53 -9.58
C ILE A 94 16.39 8.34 -9.09
N LEU A 95 15.40 8.97 -9.75
CA LEU A 95 13.99 8.82 -9.39
C LEU A 95 13.53 7.37 -9.51
N THR A 96 13.87 6.69 -10.63
CA THR A 96 13.54 5.27 -10.83
C THR A 96 14.17 4.39 -9.75
N ALA A 97 15.41 4.62 -9.34
CA ALA A 97 16.05 3.84 -8.28
C ALA A 97 15.29 3.95 -6.94
N LYS A 98 14.75 5.12 -6.61
CA LYS A 98 13.95 5.33 -5.40
C LYS A 98 12.57 4.67 -5.49
N ILE A 99 11.95 4.71 -6.67
CA ILE A 99 10.69 4.00 -6.93
C ILE A 99 10.90 2.49 -6.76
N VAL A 100 11.94 1.92 -7.38
CA VAL A 100 12.27 0.49 -7.23
C VAL A 100 12.55 0.14 -5.76
N LEU A 101 13.23 1.01 -5.02
CA LEU A 101 13.47 0.82 -3.59
C LEU A 101 12.16 0.76 -2.79
N ALA A 102 11.17 1.60 -3.13
CA ALA A 102 9.86 1.57 -2.48
C ALA A 102 9.15 0.23 -2.68
N PHE A 103 9.23 -0.36 -3.88
CA PHE A 103 8.69 -1.71 -4.13
C PHE A 103 9.39 -2.77 -3.31
N ILE A 104 10.70 -2.70 -3.18
CA ILE A 104 11.47 -3.66 -2.37
C ILE A 104 11.12 -3.50 -0.89
N ASN A 105 11.02 -2.26 -0.40
CA ASN A 105 10.59 -1.99 0.97
C ASN A 105 9.18 -2.56 1.22
N TYR A 106 8.24 -2.37 0.29
CA TYR A 106 6.90 -2.95 0.38
C TYR A 106 6.95 -4.48 0.51
N ILE A 107 7.71 -5.16 -0.36
CA ILE A 107 7.86 -6.62 -0.33
C ILE A 107 8.48 -7.07 0.99
N ILE A 108 9.52 -6.39 1.48
CA ILE A 108 10.18 -6.75 2.74
C ILE A 108 9.20 -6.59 3.91
N PHE A 109 8.49 -5.45 4.02
CA PHE A 109 7.50 -5.25 5.08
C PHE A 109 6.34 -6.25 4.98
N LEU A 110 5.87 -6.55 3.77
CA LEU A 110 4.81 -7.53 3.54
C LEU A 110 5.24 -8.92 3.99
N VAL A 111 6.40 -9.39 3.54
CA VAL A 111 6.89 -10.76 3.86
C VAL A 111 7.18 -10.89 5.35
N VAL A 112 7.96 -9.95 5.91
CA VAL A 112 8.31 -9.98 7.34
C VAL A 112 7.05 -9.83 8.21
N GLY A 113 6.16 -8.91 7.85
CA GLY A 113 4.88 -8.72 8.54
C GLY A 113 3.98 -9.95 8.47
N THR A 114 3.86 -10.58 7.30
CA THR A 114 3.05 -11.81 7.11
C THR A 114 3.59 -12.98 7.92
N VAL A 115 4.92 -13.18 7.92
CA VAL A 115 5.54 -14.23 8.74
C VAL A 115 5.29 -13.97 10.22
N PHE A 116 5.43 -12.73 10.67
CA PHE A 116 5.17 -12.38 12.06
C PHE A 116 3.68 -12.52 12.42
N ASP A 117 2.77 -12.12 11.53
CA ASP A 117 1.33 -12.27 11.72
C ASP A 117 0.92 -13.76 11.80
N PHE A 118 1.50 -14.60 10.94
CA PHE A 118 1.32 -16.05 11.02
C PHE A 118 1.77 -16.62 12.37
N LEU A 119 2.98 -16.29 12.81
CA LEU A 119 3.50 -16.76 14.09
C LEU A 119 2.62 -16.29 15.26
N THR A 120 2.20 -15.01 15.23
CA THR A 120 1.33 -14.46 16.25
C THR A 120 -0.02 -15.20 16.30
N LYS A 121 -0.65 -15.41 15.15
CA LYS A 121 -1.94 -16.14 15.09
C LYS A 121 -1.79 -17.61 15.45
N TYR A 122 -0.69 -18.25 15.08
CA TYR A 122 -0.39 -19.61 15.48
C TYR A 122 -0.35 -19.77 17.01
N TYR A 123 0.27 -18.83 17.75
CA TYR A 123 0.33 -18.87 19.20
C TYR A 123 -0.95 -18.37 19.87
N VAL A 124 -1.54 -17.27 19.40
CA VAL A 124 -2.73 -16.66 19.97
C VAL A 124 -3.96 -17.55 19.80
N PHE A 125 -4.08 -18.23 18.65
CA PHE A 125 -5.19 -19.14 18.32
C PHE A 125 -4.75 -20.62 18.34
N PHE A 126 -3.86 -20.97 19.27
CA PHE A 126 -3.34 -22.33 19.38
C PHE A 126 -4.44 -23.39 19.52
N ASP A 127 -5.51 -23.06 20.23
CA ASP A 127 -6.71 -23.88 20.41
C ASP A 127 -7.45 -24.17 19.08
N ARG A 128 -7.29 -23.34 18.06
CA ARG A 128 -7.90 -23.47 16.73
C ARG A 128 -7.02 -24.23 15.73
N LYS A 129 -5.87 -24.75 16.15
CA LYS A 129 -4.93 -25.51 15.31
C LYS A 129 -4.53 -24.80 14.01
N VAL A 130 -4.38 -23.48 14.04
CA VAL A 130 -3.91 -22.69 12.89
C VAL A 130 -2.57 -23.22 12.40
N GLY A 131 -2.48 -23.62 11.14
CA GLY A 131 -1.27 -24.21 10.59
C GLY A 131 -1.24 -24.15 9.06
N LEU A 132 -0.03 -24.33 8.47
CA LEU A 132 0.16 -24.30 7.03
C LEU A 132 -0.55 -25.44 6.26
N ASN A 133 -0.99 -26.48 6.95
CA ASN A 133 -1.79 -27.57 6.38
C ASN A 133 -3.14 -27.08 5.83
N HIS A 134 -3.67 -25.98 6.36
CA HIS A 134 -4.95 -25.40 5.91
C HIS A 134 -4.85 -24.48 4.69
N LEU A 135 -3.68 -24.30 4.11
CA LEU A 135 -3.50 -23.44 2.93
C LEU A 135 -4.28 -23.91 1.69
N ASN A 136 -4.49 -25.22 1.56
CA ASN A 136 -5.23 -25.81 0.45
C ASN A 136 -6.73 -25.99 0.73
N ASP A 137 -7.17 -25.72 1.95
CA ASP A 137 -8.57 -25.84 2.34
C ASP A 137 -9.38 -24.73 1.68
N THR A 138 -10.61 -25.07 1.27
CA THR A 138 -11.53 -24.12 0.66
C THR A 138 -12.20 -23.29 1.76
N ILE A 139 -12.26 -21.98 1.54
CA ILE A 139 -13.00 -21.08 2.43
C ILE A 139 -14.47 -21.17 2.05
N GLU A 140 -15.30 -21.71 2.95
CA GLU A 140 -16.70 -22.03 2.66
C GLU A 140 -17.55 -20.82 2.32
N GLU A 141 -17.37 -19.69 3.01
CA GLU A 141 -18.21 -18.50 2.85
C GLU A 141 -17.42 -17.21 2.65
N GLY A 142 -17.92 -16.33 1.77
CA GLY A 142 -17.45 -14.95 1.64
C GLY A 142 -16.22 -14.74 0.79
N TYR A 143 -15.64 -15.81 0.18
CA TYR A 143 -14.37 -15.75 -0.55
C TYR A 143 -14.39 -16.47 -1.91
N PHE A 144 -15.53 -16.50 -2.58
CA PHE A 144 -15.70 -17.03 -3.94
C PHE A 144 -15.33 -18.53 -4.09
N GLY A 145 -15.47 -19.34 -3.03
CA GLY A 145 -15.06 -20.75 -3.06
C GLY A 145 -13.56 -20.96 -3.32
N ARG A 146 -12.73 -19.99 -2.96
CA ARG A 146 -11.28 -20.07 -3.14
C ARG A 146 -10.62 -20.83 -2.00
N THR A 147 -9.49 -21.48 -2.29
CA THR A 147 -8.59 -21.97 -1.24
C THR A 147 -7.88 -20.81 -0.56
N VAL A 148 -7.45 -21.01 0.69
CA VAL A 148 -6.70 -20.00 1.47
C VAL A 148 -5.50 -19.46 0.68
N ALA A 149 -4.67 -20.34 0.12
CA ALA A 149 -3.50 -19.93 -0.66
C ALA A 149 -3.88 -19.06 -1.87
N LYS A 150 -4.92 -19.46 -2.63
CA LYS A 150 -5.40 -18.69 -3.77
C LYS A 150 -5.93 -17.33 -3.37
N GLN A 151 -6.66 -17.27 -2.24
CA GLN A 151 -7.17 -16.01 -1.70
C GLN A 151 -6.03 -15.08 -1.32
N LEU A 152 -5.03 -15.56 -0.59
CA LEU A 152 -3.85 -14.76 -0.20
C LEU A 152 -3.10 -14.21 -1.41
N ILE A 153 -2.88 -15.02 -2.45
CA ILE A 153 -2.21 -14.58 -3.68
C ILE A 153 -3.01 -13.47 -4.38
N ILE A 154 -4.32 -13.69 -4.58
CA ILE A 154 -5.16 -12.72 -5.31
C ILE A 154 -5.26 -11.40 -4.54
N THR A 155 -5.44 -11.44 -3.23
CA THR A 155 -5.54 -10.23 -2.39
C THR A 155 -4.22 -9.45 -2.42
N ASN A 156 -3.09 -10.13 -2.20
CA ASN A 156 -1.78 -9.46 -2.23
C ASN A 156 -1.42 -8.89 -3.61
N LEU A 157 -1.82 -9.54 -4.72
CA LEU A 157 -1.65 -8.99 -6.06
C LEU A 157 -2.52 -7.76 -6.30
N ALA A 158 -3.76 -7.76 -5.79
CA ALA A 158 -4.64 -6.59 -5.88
C ALA A 158 -4.09 -5.43 -5.03
N ASP A 159 -3.58 -5.70 -3.82
CA ASP A 159 -2.94 -4.71 -2.96
C ASP A 159 -1.66 -4.14 -3.59
N LEU A 160 -0.85 -4.98 -4.24
CA LEU A 160 0.33 -4.54 -4.99
C LEU A 160 -0.04 -3.62 -6.16
N ALA A 161 -1.13 -3.91 -6.87
CA ALA A 161 -1.62 -3.04 -7.94
C ALA A 161 -2.05 -1.66 -7.40
N VAL A 162 -2.76 -1.62 -6.28
CA VAL A 162 -3.13 -0.38 -5.58
C VAL A 162 -1.88 0.34 -5.04
N PHE A 163 -0.87 -0.39 -4.58
CA PHE A 163 0.40 0.19 -4.16
C PHE A 163 1.12 0.92 -5.30
N ILE A 164 1.08 0.40 -6.55
CA ILE A 164 1.63 1.09 -7.74
C ILE A 164 1.00 2.48 -7.90
N PHE A 165 -0.32 2.56 -7.78
CA PHE A 165 -1.05 3.84 -7.85
C PHE A 165 -0.61 4.81 -6.75
N PHE A 166 -0.54 4.37 -5.50
CA PHE A 166 -0.10 5.22 -4.40
C PHE A 166 1.36 5.67 -4.54
N VAL A 167 2.26 4.80 -5.04
CA VAL A 167 3.64 5.18 -5.37
C VAL A 167 3.65 6.30 -6.40
N ALA A 168 2.87 6.18 -7.48
CA ALA A 168 2.77 7.20 -8.53
C ALA A 168 2.29 8.55 -7.96
N MET A 169 1.27 8.52 -7.09
CA MET A 169 0.72 9.70 -6.42
C MET A 169 1.76 10.34 -5.48
N VAL A 170 2.43 9.53 -4.64
CA VAL A 170 3.45 10.02 -3.71
C VAL A 170 4.62 10.66 -4.45
N VAL A 171 5.09 10.03 -5.53
CA VAL A 171 6.16 10.57 -6.37
C VAL A 171 5.75 11.93 -6.95
N LEU A 172 4.53 12.05 -7.46
CA LEU A 172 3.99 13.31 -7.98
C LEU A 172 4.01 14.40 -6.91
N VAL A 173 3.44 14.12 -5.73
CA VAL A 173 3.38 15.06 -4.60
C VAL A 173 4.78 15.51 -4.20
N CYS A 174 5.72 14.58 -4.01
CA CYS A 174 7.09 14.89 -3.58
C CYS A 174 7.89 15.68 -4.64
N VAL A 175 7.64 15.41 -5.92
CA VAL A 175 8.30 16.14 -7.00
C VAL A 175 7.72 17.54 -7.17
N VAL A 176 6.44 17.75 -6.96
CA VAL A 176 5.77 19.06 -7.04
C VAL A 176 6.08 19.92 -5.82
N PHE A 177 5.94 19.38 -4.62
CA PHE A 177 6.15 20.10 -3.35
C PHE A 177 7.59 19.92 -2.86
N LYS A 178 8.35 21.00 -2.75
CA LYS A 178 9.79 21.00 -2.41
C LYS A 178 10.07 20.77 -0.91
N THR A 179 9.05 20.89 -0.06
CA THR A 179 9.21 20.80 1.40
C THR A 179 8.89 19.40 1.91
N GLN A 180 9.75 18.86 2.77
CA GLN A 180 9.57 17.53 3.34
C GLN A 180 8.28 17.42 4.15
N ILE A 181 8.00 18.42 4.98
CA ILE A 181 6.82 18.41 5.86
C ILE A 181 5.54 18.41 5.04
N LEU A 182 5.41 19.29 4.06
CA LEU A 182 4.21 19.40 3.22
C LEU A 182 3.97 18.11 2.41
N SER A 183 5.02 17.53 1.83
CA SER A 183 4.92 16.28 1.08
C SER A 183 4.43 15.13 1.97
N LEU A 184 4.98 14.99 3.16
CA LEU A 184 4.55 13.95 4.12
C LEU A 184 3.11 14.14 4.59
N VAL A 185 2.74 15.38 4.93
CA VAL A 185 1.35 15.69 5.35
C VAL A 185 0.36 15.37 4.24
N LEU A 186 0.64 15.77 2.99
CA LEU A 186 -0.25 15.49 1.86
C LEU A 186 -0.37 13.99 1.57
N VAL A 187 0.73 13.24 1.67
CA VAL A 187 0.70 11.78 1.54
C VAL A 187 -0.15 11.15 2.64
N MET A 188 0.04 11.57 3.89
CA MET A 188 -0.77 11.06 5.00
C MET A 188 -2.24 11.42 4.84
N LEU A 189 -2.56 12.66 4.49
CA LEU A 189 -3.94 13.10 4.25
C LEU A 189 -4.59 12.31 3.09
N SER A 190 -3.85 11.99 2.04
CA SER A 190 -4.39 11.21 0.94
C SER A 190 -4.67 9.75 1.34
N LEU A 191 -3.82 9.15 2.16
CA LEU A 191 -4.04 7.78 2.66
C LEU A 191 -5.21 7.71 3.64
N LEU A 192 -5.23 8.59 4.64
CA LEU A 192 -6.27 8.60 5.67
C LEU A 192 -7.59 9.17 5.14
N GLY A 193 -7.52 10.13 4.23
CA GLY A 193 -8.68 10.78 3.62
C GLY A 193 -9.45 9.91 2.62
N THR A 194 -8.82 8.84 2.11
CA THR A 194 -9.46 7.94 1.13
C THR A 194 -10.81 7.44 1.61
N GLY A 195 -10.91 6.93 2.84
CA GLY A 195 -12.16 6.40 3.38
C GLY A 195 -13.25 7.47 3.56
N LEU A 196 -12.88 8.69 3.95
CA LEU A 196 -13.82 9.81 4.08
C LEU A 196 -14.36 10.22 2.71
N ILE A 197 -13.48 10.33 1.70
CA ILE A 197 -13.88 10.69 0.34
C ILE A 197 -14.76 9.60 -0.27
N GLN A 198 -14.43 8.33 -0.08
CA GLN A 198 -15.26 7.20 -0.51
C GLN A 198 -16.65 7.23 0.13
N SER A 199 -16.76 7.59 1.40
CA SER A 199 -18.05 7.75 2.06
C SER A 199 -18.89 8.87 1.42
N LEU A 200 -18.27 9.99 1.05
CA LEU A 200 -18.93 11.06 0.31
C LEU A 200 -19.31 10.64 -1.12
N THR A 201 -18.49 9.81 -1.75
CA THR A 201 -18.76 9.28 -3.10
C THR A 201 -20.04 8.46 -3.13
N ILE A 202 -20.33 7.65 -2.12
CA ILE A 202 -21.56 6.87 -2.03
C ILE A 202 -22.80 7.78 -2.15
N PHE A 203 -22.79 8.93 -1.46
CA PHE A 203 -23.88 9.91 -1.57
C PHE A 203 -23.90 10.60 -2.94
N ALA A 204 -22.73 10.93 -3.50
CA ALA A 204 -22.63 11.62 -4.79
C ALA A 204 -23.09 10.74 -5.96
N VAL A 205 -22.72 9.45 -5.97
CA VAL A 205 -23.05 8.50 -7.03
C VAL A 205 -24.56 8.27 -7.16
N SER A 206 -25.33 8.42 -6.07
CA SER A 206 -26.79 8.34 -6.13
C SER A 206 -27.43 9.42 -7.02
N LYS A 207 -26.77 10.59 -7.16
CA LYS A 207 -27.22 11.71 -8.00
C LYS A 207 -26.45 11.84 -9.31
N PHE A 208 -25.15 11.55 -9.28
CA PHE A 208 -24.22 11.76 -10.38
C PHE A 208 -23.40 10.49 -10.63
N SER A 209 -23.73 9.71 -11.62
CA SER A 209 -23.05 8.44 -11.93
C SER A 209 -21.55 8.57 -12.27
N TRP A 210 -21.11 9.75 -12.73
CA TRP A 210 -19.70 10.03 -13.02
C TRP A 210 -18.87 10.29 -11.76
N ALA A 211 -19.49 10.58 -10.62
CA ALA A 211 -18.79 10.89 -9.37
C ALA A 211 -17.90 9.76 -8.85
N LYS A 212 -18.11 8.53 -9.31
CA LYS A 212 -17.27 7.37 -8.96
C LYS A 212 -15.90 7.31 -9.66
N TYR A 213 -15.66 8.15 -10.68
CA TYR A 213 -14.45 8.07 -11.50
C TYR A 213 -13.32 8.99 -11.01
N HIS A 214 -13.14 9.13 -9.70
CA HIS A 214 -12.04 9.91 -9.14
C HIS A 214 -10.94 9.03 -8.51
N MET A 215 -9.76 9.61 -8.32
CA MET A 215 -8.56 8.89 -7.90
C MET A 215 -8.69 8.18 -6.54
N PHE A 216 -9.53 8.67 -5.63
CA PHE A 216 -9.71 8.08 -4.30
C PHE A 216 -10.57 6.80 -4.30
N ASP A 217 -11.23 6.48 -5.42
CA ASP A 217 -11.94 5.22 -5.59
C ASP A 217 -11.07 4.12 -6.22
N VAL A 218 -9.86 4.44 -6.68
CA VAL A 218 -8.91 3.43 -7.18
C VAL A 218 -8.63 2.31 -6.18
N PRO A 219 -8.48 2.55 -4.86
CA PRO A 219 -8.28 1.49 -3.87
C PRO A 219 -9.44 0.49 -3.74
N LEU A 220 -10.65 0.81 -4.24
CA LEU A 220 -11.77 -0.14 -4.32
C LEU A 220 -11.43 -1.38 -5.16
N PHE A 221 -10.40 -1.28 -6.03
CA PHE A 221 -9.87 -2.42 -6.77
C PHE A 221 -9.44 -3.57 -5.85
N SER A 222 -8.70 -3.28 -4.79
CA SER A 222 -8.33 -4.30 -3.81
C SER A 222 -9.55 -4.87 -3.10
N SER A 223 -10.47 -4.04 -2.63
CA SER A 223 -11.70 -4.45 -1.97
C SER A 223 -12.57 -5.36 -2.85
N TYR A 224 -12.62 -5.10 -4.16
CA TYR A 224 -13.36 -5.92 -5.13
C TYR A 224 -12.87 -7.36 -5.20
N TYR A 225 -11.59 -7.60 -4.99
CA TYR A 225 -10.97 -8.93 -5.03
C TYR A 225 -10.76 -9.59 -3.67
N ALA A 226 -10.82 -8.80 -2.59
CA ALA A 226 -10.56 -9.26 -1.24
C ALA A 226 -11.65 -10.21 -0.71
N SER A 227 -12.94 -9.91 -0.94
CA SER A 227 -14.04 -10.74 -0.44
C SER A 227 -15.32 -10.50 -1.25
N GLU A 228 -16.30 -11.40 -1.10
CA GLU A 228 -17.65 -11.22 -1.67
C GLU A 228 -18.35 -9.98 -1.10
N ALA A 229 -18.22 -9.76 0.21
CA ALA A 229 -18.74 -8.56 0.86
C ALA A 229 -18.13 -7.28 0.28
N GLY A 230 -16.80 -7.25 0.09
CA GLY A 230 -16.10 -6.14 -0.56
C GLY A 230 -16.59 -5.90 -1.99
N ARG A 231 -16.74 -6.99 -2.77
CA ARG A 231 -17.28 -6.91 -4.15
C ARG A 231 -18.71 -6.37 -4.17
N ASN A 232 -19.57 -6.85 -3.28
CA ASN A 232 -20.96 -6.39 -3.19
C ASN A 232 -21.02 -4.92 -2.80
N THR A 233 -20.21 -4.47 -1.82
CA THR A 233 -20.07 -3.07 -1.47
C THR A 233 -19.70 -2.21 -2.69
N VAL A 234 -18.72 -2.63 -3.47
CA VAL A 234 -18.27 -1.91 -4.66
C VAL A 234 -19.37 -1.85 -5.73
N LYS A 235 -20.14 -2.93 -5.91
CA LYS A 235 -21.24 -2.97 -6.88
C LYS A 235 -22.46 -2.17 -6.42
N GLU A 236 -22.89 -2.34 -5.17
CA GLU A 236 -24.15 -1.79 -4.67
C GLU A 236 -24.03 -0.30 -4.33
N PHE A 237 -22.96 0.09 -3.64
CA PHE A 237 -22.80 1.46 -3.17
C PHE A 237 -22.06 2.35 -4.16
N PHE A 238 -20.98 1.86 -4.79
CA PHE A 238 -20.21 2.64 -5.76
C PHE A 238 -20.66 2.45 -7.21
N LYS A 239 -21.62 1.54 -7.45
CA LYS A 239 -22.20 1.28 -8.78
C LYS A 239 -21.17 0.88 -9.84
N PHE A 240 -20.13 0.12 -9.46
CA PHE A 240 -19.21 -0.52 -10.39
C PHE A 240 -19.68 -1.95 -10.69
N ASP A 241 -20.26 -2.18 -11.86
CA ASP A 241 -20.79 -3.50 -12.23
C ASP A 241 -19.71 -4.57 -12.36
N ASN A 242 -18.50 -4.15 -12.79
CA ASN A 242 -17.35 -5.03 -13.00
C ASN A 242 -16.03 -4.34 -12.63
N ALA A 243 -14.95 -5.12 -12.57
CA ALA A 243 -13.62 -4.62 -12.24
C ALA A 243 -12.96 -3.79 -13.37
N ASN A 244 -13.47 -3.83 -14.61
CA ASN A 244 -12.79 -3.22 -15.75
C ASN A 244 -12.62 -1.71 -15.59
N ALA A 245 -13.65 -1.02 -15.08
CA ALA A 245 -13.57 0.41 -14.83
C ALA A 245 -12.50 0.73 -13.76
N LEU A 246 -12.40 -0.06 -12.70
CA LEU A 246 -11.38 0.09 -11.66
C LEU A 246 -9.96 -0.17 -12.21
N ILE A 247 -9.79 -1.16 -13.09
CA ILE A 247 -8.52 -1.43 -13.79
C ILE A 247 -8.12 -0.24 -14.65
N ILE A 248 -9.06 0.28 -15.45
CA ILE A 248 -8.80 1.43 -16.31
C ILE A 248 -8.42 2.65 -15.47
N MET A 249 -9.14 2.94 -14.39
CA MET A 249 -8.82 4.02 -13.47
C MET A 249 -7.43 3.85 -12.85
N LEU A 250 -7.12 2.66 -12.33
CA LEU A 250 -5.82 2.35 -11.72
C LEU A 250 -4.68 2.60 -12.71
N VAL A 251 -4.78 2.09 -13.93
CA VAL A 251 -3.76 2.25 -14.97
C VAL A 251 -3.68 3.71 -15.42
N ALA A 252 -4.81 4.34 -15.73
CA ALA A 252 -4.84 5.71 -16.24
C ALA A 252 -4.25 6.71 -15.24
N TYR A 253 -4.69 6.69 -13.97
CA TYR A 253 -4.14 7.57 -12.94
C TYR A 253 -2.66 7.30 -12.67
N SER A 254 -2.24 6.03 -12.60
CA SER A 254 -0.84 5.69 -12.39
C SER A 254 0.05 6.20 -13.51
N VAL A 255 -0.34 5.99 -14.77
CA VAL A 255 0.39 6.45 -15.96
C VAL A 255 0.47 7.98 -15.99
N VAL A 256 -0.65 8.67 -15.75
CA VAL A 256 -0.69 10.14 -15.73
C VAL A 256 0.23 10.68 -14.63
N PHE A 257 0.14 10.16 -13.41
CA PHE A 257 0.95 10.64 -12.29
C PHE A 257 2.44 10.39 -12.49
N PHE A 258 2.83 9.20 -12.96
CA PHE A 258 4.24 8.94 -13.30
C PHE A 258 4.72 9.84 -14.43
N THR A 259 3.96 9.99 -15.50
CA THR A 259 4.34 10.83 -16.65
C THR A 259 4.58 12.26 -16.21
N ILE A 260 3.65 12.86 -15.46
CA ILE A 260 3.80 14.23 -14.95
C ILE A 260 5.01 14.31 -14.02
N SER A 261 5.21 13.34 -13.14
CA SER A 261 6.33 13.30 -12.21
C SER A 261 7.69 13.28 -12.93
N TYR A 262 7.83 12.47 -13.97
CA TYR A 262 9.07 12.41 -14.75
C TYR A 262 9.31 13.68 -15.55
N ILE A 263 8.27 14.28 -16.14
CA ILE A 263 8.36 15.54 -16.88
C ILE A 263 8.78 16.67 -15.93
N VAL A 264 8.11 16.82 -14.78
CA VAL A 264 8.43 17.86 -13.80
C VAL A 264 9.84 17.67 -13.25
N ASN A 265 10.23 16.42 -12.92
CA ASN A 265 11.58 16.12 -12.43
C ASN A 265 12.68 16.41 -13.48
N ALA A 266 12.42 16.20 -14.77
CA ALA A 266 13.36 16.46 -15.86
C ALA A 266 13.55 17.95 -16.13
N ARG A 267 12.46 18.73 -16.12
CA ARG A 267 12.45 20.17 -16.46
C ARG A 267 12.79 21.09 -15.29
N ARG A 268 12.93 20.56 -14.10
CA ARG A 268 13.09 21.34 -12.88
C ARG A 268 14.43 22.05 -12.83
N ASP A 269 14.41 23.38 -12.77
CA ASP A 269 15.61 24.18 -12.49
C ASP A 269 16.01 24.05 -11.02
N ILE A 270 17.29 23.88 -10.80
CA ILE A 270 17.90 23.81 -9.46
C ILE A 270 18.32 25.24 -9.10
N THR A 271 17.36 26.17 -9.03
CA THR A 271 17.61 27.48 -8.45
C THR A 271 17.77 27.34 -6.95
N ILE A 272 18.79 27.99 -6.45
CA ILE A 272 19.14 28.07 -5.03
C ILE A 272 18.57 29.41 -4.58
N ASP A 273 17.50 29.38 -3.83
CA ASP A 273 17.16 30.50 -2.94
C ASP A 273 17.84 30.25 -1.60
#